data_fe03b4ca90c50b90c27c6c95e3515324
#
_entry.id   fe03b4ca90c50b90c27c6c95e3515324
#
_cell.length_a   1.000
_cell.length_b   1.000
_cell.length_c   1.000
_cell.angle_alpha   90.00
_cell.angle_beta   90.00
_cell.angle_gamma   90.00
#
_symmetry.space_group_name_H-M   'P 1'
#
loop_
_entity.id
_entity.type
_entity.pdbx_description
1 polymer ?
#
loop_
_entity_poly.entity_id
_entity_poly.type
_entity_poly.pdbx_seq_one_letter_code
_entity_poly.pdbx_strand_id
1 'polypeptide(L)'
;MDNPNTSYQLRVQSILPSINKKNEKKIYEFIETNRKEIIHMSVADAAEACGVSEAAIVRYAQKLGYKGYQAMKISIAQDVIEPGQQIYSQLAKGDTIPTIADKIFESNIQSLRDTSDVLSRENINEAVNLILGCRRLLFFGVGGSGCVAMDGQHKFLKIGYMAMAFTDSNLQAMAASVLTSQDVIVAVSHSGASKDILMAMEIARQAGAKTIAITNYGKSPIVEKADVVLYTSSNETAFNSDALSSRIAELTIIDMLYIGVSYKRYDESYANILKTRKALDSTKI
;
A
#
# COMPACT_ATOMS: atom_id res chain seq x y z
N MET A 1 4.34 16.45 18.44
CA MET A 1 3.15 15.62 18.76
C MET A 1 2.35 15.39 17.46
N ASP A 2 2.98 14.78 16.46
CA ASP A 2 2.36 14.60 15.14
C ASP A 2 2.30 13.10 14.83
N ASN A 3 1.32 12.42 15.46
CA ASN A 3 0.98 11.07 15.02
C ASN A 3 -0.04 11.21 13.88
N PRO A 4 0.31 10.89 12.61
CA PRO A 4 -0.58 11.02 11.46
C PRO A 4 -1.84 10.13 11.56
N ASN A 5 -1.86 9.15 12.46
CA ASN A 5 -3.00 8.25 12.70
C ASN A 5 -3.94 8.73 13.83
N THR A 6 -3.80 9.96 14.30
CA THR A 6 -4.72 10.48 15.32
C THR A 6 -6.06 10.81 14.67
N SER A 7 -7.15 10.20 15.15
CA SER A 7 -8.51 10.41 14.64
C SER A 7 -8.92 11.90 14.68
N TYR A 8 -9.86 12.30 13.83
CA TYR A 8 -10.43 13.66 13.84
C TYR A 8 -10.96 14.01 15.24
N GLN A 9 -11.65 13.09 15.89
CA GLN A 9 -12.19 13.27 17.25
C GLN A 9 -11.11 13.63 18.27
N LEU A 10 -10.00 12.89 18.30
CA LEU A 10 -8.90 13.14 19.23
C LEU A 10 -8.20 14.48 18.95
N ARG A 11 -8.05 14.85 17.68
CA ARG A 11 -7.48 16.15 17.28
C ARG A 11 -8.38 17.31 17.67
N VAL A 12 -9.68 17.19 17.48
CA VAL A 12 -10.67 18.18 17.90
C VAL A 12 -10.65 18.36 19.41
N GLN A 13 -10.68 17.26 20.19
CA GLN A 13 -10.62 17.33 21.65
C GLN A 13 -9.38 18.08 22.15
N SER A 14 -8.23 17.90 21.52
CA SER A 14 -6.98 18.56 21.90
C SER A 14 -7.01 20.08 21.71
N ILE A 15 -7.80 20.59 20.75
CA ILE A 15 -7.87 22.02 20.43
C ILE A 15 -9.21 22.66 20.82
N LEU A 16 -10.18 21.88 21.33
CA LEU A 16 -11.53 22.35 21.67
C LEU A 16 -11.52 23.65 22.51
N PRO A 17 -10.68 23.78 23.56
CA PRO A 17 -10.60 25.01 24.33
C PRO A 17 -10.11 26.24 23.53
N SER A 18 -9.45 26.02 22.40
CA SER A 18 -8.89 27.06 21.53
C SER A 18 -9.79 27.44 20.34
N ILE A 19 -10.94 26.74 20.17
CA ILE A 19 -11.94 27.03 19.13
C ILE A 19 -12.78 28.24 19.60
N ASN A 20 -12.23 29.45 19.48
CA ASN A 20 -12.87 30.68 20.00
C ASN A 20 -13.40 31.59 18.89
N LYS A 21 -12.96 31.44 17.64
CA LYS A 21 -13.39 32.27 16.52
C LYS A 21 -14.77 31.83 16.01
N LYS A 22 -15.62 32.78 15.67
CA LYS A 22 -16.99 32.57 15.19
C LYS A 22 -17.06 31.55 14.03
N ASN A 23 -16.16 31.68 13.06
CA ASN A 23 -16.11 30.75 11.91
C ASN A 23 -15.62 29.36 12.28
N GLU A 24 -14.68 29.23 13.21
CA GLU A 24 -14.22 27.92 13.69
C GLU A 24 -15.34 27.17 14.43
N LYS A 25 -16.15 27.85 15.23
CA LYS A 25 -17.34 27.27 15.90
C LYS A 25 -18.37 26.77 14.89
N LYS A 26 -18.69 27.58 13.87
CA LYS A 26 -19.61 27.18 12.80
C LYS A 26 -19.15 25.92 12.07
N ILE A 27 -17.86 25.85 11.72
CA ILE A 27 -17.28 24.69 11.03
C ILE A 27 -17.34 23.46 11.94
N TYR A 28 -16.96 23.59 13.20
CA TYR A 28 -17.00 22.53 14.19
C TYR A 28 -18.42 21.99 14.37
N GLU A 29 -19.39 22.86 14.65
CA GLU A 29 -20.78 22.50 14.85
C GLU A 29 -21.39 21.81 13.63
N PHE A 30 -21.10 22.34 12.44
CA PHE A 30 -21.54 21.71 11.19
C PHE A 30 -20.96 20.30 11.01
N ILE A 31 -19.66 20.11 11.21
CA ILE A 31 -19.01 18.81 11.08
C ILE A 31 -19.59 17.82 12.11
N GLU A 32 -19.76 18.22 13.38
CA GLU A 32 -20.31 17.34 14.41
C GLU A 32 -21.73 16.87 14.10
N THR A 33 -22.54 17.71 13.45
CA THR A 33 -23.92 17.39 13.10
C THR A 33 -24.06 16.64 11.79
N ASN A 34 -23.12 16.88 10.82
CA ASN A 34 -23.26 16.41 9.44
C ASN A 34 -22.03 15.60 8.99
N ARG A 35 -21.49 14.74 9.88
CA ARG A 35 -20.27 13.96 9.60
C ARG A 35 -20.40 13.05 8.37
N LYS A 36 -21.58 12.52 8.09
CA LYS A 36 -21.85 11.64 6.94
C LYS A 36 -21.95 12.41 5.63
N GLU A 37 -22.41 13.64 5.67
CA GLU A 37 -22.57 14.48 4.49
C GLU A 37 -21.25 15.14 4.08
N ILE A 38 -20.47 15.64 5.05
CA ILE A 38 -19.26 16.39 4.76
C ILE A 38 -18.18 15.54 4.05
N ILE A 39 -18.18 14.24 4.26
CA ILE A 39 -17.23 13.33 3.58
C ILE A 39 -17.45 13.25 2.07
N HIS A 40 -18.62 13.66 1.58
CA HIS A 40 -18.97 13.71 0.16
C HIS A 40 -18.90 15.12 -0.44
N MET A 41 -18.68 16.17 0.39
CA MET A 41 -18.67 17.55 -0.04
C MET A 41 -17.30 17.97 -0.61
N SER A 42 -17.32 18.86 -1.60
CA SER A 42 -16.14 19.63 -1.98
C SER A 42 -15.82 20.69 -0.93
N VAL A 43 -14.66 21.34 -0.99
CA VAL A 43 -14.33 22.43 -0.08
C VAL A 43 -15.29 23.62 -0.26
N ALA A 44 -15.75 23.86 -1.49
CA ALA A 44 -16.72 24.90 -1.83
C ALA A 44 -18.08 24.62 -1.22
N ASP A 45 -18.61 23.38 -1.38
CA ASP A 45 -19.89 22.96 -0.81
C ASP A 45 -19.86 23.01 0.72
N ALA A 46 -18.77 22.55 1.33
CA ALA A 46 -18.59 22.61 2.78
C ALA A 46 -18.51 24.06 3.29
N ALA A 47 -17.88 24.97 2.57
CA ALA A 47 -17.79 26.38 2.91
C ALA A 47 -19.16 27.05 2.84
N GLU A 48 -19.93 26.79 1.79
CA GLU A 48 -21.30 27.28 1.61
C GLU A 48 -22.20 26.76 2.73
N ALA A 49 -22.19 25.46 3.00
CA ALA A 49 -23.00 24.83 4.05
C ALA A 49 -22.68 25.36 5.45
N CYS A 50 -21.41 25.64 5.75
CA CYS A 50 -20.97 26.26 7.01
C CYS A 50 -21.22 27.78 7.07
N GLY A 51 -21.53 28.42 5.95
CA GLY A 51 -21.63 29.89 5.84
C GLY A 51 -20.30 30.61 6.16
N VAL A 52 -19.20 30.08 5.57
CA VAL A 52 -17.83 30.60 5.71
C VAL A 52 -17.10 30.60 4.35
N SER A 53 -15.89 31.14 4.28
CA SER A 53 -15.07 31.04 3.06
C SER A 53 -14.32 29.69 2.99
N GLU A 54 -13.99 29.22 1.79
CA GLU A 54 -13.15 28.02 1.58
C GLU A 54 -11.81 28.12 2.33
N ALA A 55 -11.21 29.32 2.31
CA ALA A 55 -9.98 29.57 3.06
C ALA A 55 -10.15 29.39 4.58
N ALA A 56 -11.36 29.61 5.13
CA ALA A 56 -11.64 29.35 6.54
C ALA A 56 -11.68 27.84 6.83
N ILE A 57 -12.27 27.05 5.94
CA ILE A 57 -12.29 25.57 6.04
C ILE A 57 -10.85 25.03 6.02
N VAL A 58 -10.03 25.48 5.06
CA VAL A 58 -8.63 25.04 4.95
C VAL A 58 -7.81 25.41 6.19
N ARG A 59 -7.95 26.64 6.70
CA ARG A 59 -7.28 27.07 7.95
C ARG A 59 -7.73 26.27 9.17
N TYR A 60 -9.02 25.92 9.24
CA TYR A 60 -9.54 25.06 10.31
C TYR A 60 -8.91 23.67 10.27
N ALA A 61 -8.83 23.06 9.07
CA ALA A 61 -8.15 21.79 8.89
C ALA A 61 -6.66 21.85 9.28
N GLN A 62 -5.96 22.92 8.88
CA GLN A 62 -4.55 23.13 9.24
C GLN A 62 -4.36 23.35 10.75
N LYS A 63 -5.28 24.02 11.42
CA LYS A 63 -5.27 24.19 12.88
C LYS A 63 -5.40 22.85 13.61
N LEU A 64 -6.13 21.89 13.04
CA LEU A 64 -6.23 20.51 13.52
C LEU A 64 -4.99 19.65 13.16
N GLY A 65 -3.98 20.24 12.50
CA GLY A 65 -2.76 19.53 12.09
C GLY A 65 -2.89 18.74 10.79
N TYR A 66 -3.94 18.98 9.99
CA TYR A 66 -4.06 18.41 8.66
C TYR A 66 -3.38 19.30 7.61
N LYS A 67 -2.93 18.73 6.50
CA LYS A 67 -2.37 19.51 5.37
C LYS A 67 -3.41 20.40 4.69
N GLY A 68 -4.69 20.10 4.84
CA GLY A 68 -5.81 20.83 4.25
C GLY A 68 -7.12 20.08 4.41
N TYR A 69 -8.17 20.60 3.76
CA TYR A 69 -9.52 20.07 3.86
C TYR A 69 -9.64 18.58 3.47
N GLN A 70 -8.99 18.17 2.38
CA GLN A 70 -9.06 16.80 1.89
C GLN A 70 -8.51 15.78 2.91
N ALA A 71 -7.38 16.10 3.55
CA ALA A 71 -6.80 15.26 4.58
C ALA A 71 -7.70 15.18 5.84
N MET A 72 -8.32 16.30 6.22
CA MET A 72 -9.31 16.33 7.30
C MET A 72 -10.54 15.49 6.96
N LYS A 73 -11.07 15.64 5.73
CA LYS A 73 -12.23 14.90 5.23
C LYS A 73 -12.01 13.37 5.28
N ILE A 74 -10.84 12.91 4.87
CA ILE A 74 -10.46 11.49 4.96
C ILE A 74 -10.47 11.02 6.42
N SER A 75 -9.92 11.81 7.35
CA SER A 75 -9.92 11.45 8.77
C SER A 75 -11.33 11.43 9.38
N ILE A 76 -12.21 12.37 8.97
CA ILE A 76 -13.62 12.35 9.38
C ILE A 76 -14.32 11.09 8.83
N ALA A 77 -14.05 10.72 7.57
CA ALA A 77 -14.62 9.52 6.98
C ALA A 77 -14.22 8.26 7.78
N GLN A 78 -12.98 8.20 8.25
CA GLN A 78 -12.50 7.11 9.10
C GLN A 78 -13.22 7.04 10.47
N ASP A 79 -13.61 8.19 11.03
CA ASP A 79 -14.30 8.26 12.32
C ASP A 79 -15.83 7.97 12.22
N VAL A 80 -16.43 8.20 11.05
CA VAL A 80 -17.89 8.06 10.81
C VAL A 80 -18.32 6.62 10.57
N ILE A 81 -17.40 5.78 10.06
CA ILE A 81 -17.71 4.42 9.69
C ILE A 81 -17.64 3.52 10.93
N GLU A 82 -18.78 2.93 11.35
CA GLU A 82 -18.81 1.97 12.46
C GLU A 82 -17.92 0.76 12.16
N PRO A 83 -17.18 0.21 13.15
CA PRO A 83 -16.25 -0.90 12.95
C PRO A 83 -16.83 -2.11 12.21
N GLY A 84 -18.12 -2.38 12.34
CA GLY A 84 -18.81 -3.47 11.65
C GLY A 84 -19.19 -3.17 10.19
N GLN A 85 -19.22 -1.89 9.77
CA GLN A 85 -19.52 -1.49 8.38
C GLN A 85 -18.26 -1.30 7.54
N GLN A 86 -17.10 -1.22 8.18
CA GLN A 86 -15.83 -0.96 7.49
C GLN A 86 -15.22 -2.19 6.83
N ILE A 87 -15.59 -3.40 7.28
CA ILE A 87 -15.06 -4.65 6.69
C ILE A 87 -15.43 -4.75 5.20
N TYR A 88 -16.55 -4.14 4.79
CA TYR A 88 -17.04 -4.18 3.42
C TYR A 88 -17.60 -2.81 2.99
N SER A 89 -16.75 -1.78 2.92
CA SER A 89 -17.17 -0.39 2.65
C SER A 89 -17.94 -0.20 1.33
N GLN A 90 -17.85 -1.16 0.42
CA GLN A 90 -18.60 -1.19 -0.83
C GLN A 90 -19.82 -2.11 -0.80
N LEU A 91 -19.97 -2.95 0.25
CA LEU A 91 -21.08 -3.88 0.38
C LEU A 91 -22.20 -3.26 1.22
N ALA A 92 -23.45 -3.36 0.73
CA ALA A 92 -24.63 -2.92 1.42
C ALA A 92 -25.32 -4.11 2.11
N LYS A 93 -25.95 -3.83 3.26
CA LYS A 93 -26.82 -4.84 3.90
C LYS A 93 -27.98 -5.19 2.96
N GLY A 94 -28.00 -6.44 2.48
CA GLY A 94 -28.99 -6.91 1.50
C GLY A 94 -28.44 -7.15 0.10
N ASP A 95 -27.14 -6.91 -0.12
CA ASP A 95 -26.49 -7.33 -1.38
C ASP A 95 -26.65 -8.85 -1.57
N THR A 96 -26.96 -9.24 -2.80
CA THR A 96 -26.96 -10.64 -3.20
C THR A 96 -25.55 -11.12 -3.51
N ILE A 97 -25.30 -12.42 -3.50
CA ILE A 97 -23.98 -12.96 -3.87
C ILE A 97 -23.52 -12.51 -5.27
N PRO A 98 -24.39 -12.52 -6.31
CA PRO A 98 -24.01 -11.93 -7.61
C PRO A 98 -23.58 -10.47 -7.52
N THR A 99 -24.33 -9.63 -6.79
CA THR A 99 -23.99 -8.21 -6.58
C THR A 99 -22.63 -8.06 -5.86
N ILE A 100 -22.35 -8.93 -4.87
CA ILE A 100 -21.06 -8.95 -4.19
C ILE A 100 -19.93 -9.31 -5.16
N ALA A 101 -20.15 -10.31 -6.02
CA ALA A 101 -19.16 -10.71 -7.02
C ALA A 101 -18.83 -9.54 -7.97
N ASP A 102 -19.83 -8.86 -8.51
CA ASP A 102 -19.65 -7.70 -9.38
C ASP A 102 -18.84 -6.59 -8.68
N LYS A 103 -19.17 -6.27 -7.44
CA LYS A 103 -18.48 -5.26 -6.63
C LYS A 103 -17.00 -5.61 -6.38
N ILE A 104 -16.69 -6.89 -6.16
CA ILE A 104 -15.30 -7.35 -5.98
C ILE A 104 -14.52 -7.18 -7.29
N PHE A 105 -15.09 -7.56 -8.44
CA PHE A 105 -14.46 -7.36 -9.74
C PHE A 105 -14.20 -5.88 -10.00
N GLU A 106 -15.19 -5.01 -9.83
CA GLU A 106 -15.04 -3.58 -10.04
C GLU A 106 -13.97 -2.96 -9.12
N SER A 107 -13.93 -3.36 -7.85
CA SER A 107 -12.92 -2.90 -6.89
C SER A 107 -11.50 -3.29 -7.34
N ASN A 108 -11.32 -4.52 -7.79
CA ASN A 108 -10.02 -4.99 -8.29
C ASN A 108 -9.62 -4.26 -9.58
N ILE A 109 -10.54 -4.10 -10.52
CA ILE A 109 -10.30 -3.35 -11.78
C ILE A 109 -9.91 -1.91 -11.47
N GLN A 110 -10.62 -1.25 -10.54
CA GLN A 110 -10.31 0.12 -10.16
C GLN A 110 -8.93 0.22 -9.51
N SER A 111 -8.59 -0.68 -8.57
CA SER A 111 -7.28 -0.72 -7.93
C SER A 111 -6.14 -0.91 -8.95
N LEU A 112 -6.34 -1.72 -9.99
CA LEU A 112 -5.36 -1.89 -11.07
C LEU A 112 -5.20 -0.63 -11.92
N ARG A 113 -6.29 0.09 -12.22
CA ARG A 113 -6.25 1.37 -12.94
C ARG A 113 -5.51 2.42 -12.12
N ASP A 114 -5.92 2.62 -10.87
CA ASP A 114 -5.31 3.60 -9.96
C ASP A 114 -3.82 3.29 -9.73
N THR A 115 -3.45 2.00 -9.64
CA THR A 115 -2.05 1.57 -9.57
C THR A 115 -1.29 1.92 -10.83
N SER A 116 -1.89 1.70 -12.02
CA SER A 116 -1.25 2.06 -13.29
C SER A 116 -0.95 3.56 -13.39
N ASP A 117 -1.79 4.40 -12.77
CA ASP A 117 -1.66 5.87 -12.81
C ASP A 117 -0.56 6.38 -11.87
N VAL A 118 -0.32 5.72 -10.75
CA VAL A 118 0.70 6.15 -9.76
C VAL A 118 2.06 5.47 -9.93
N LEU A 119 2.12 4.37 -10.69
CA LEU A 119 3.31 3.56 -10.85
C LEU A 119 4.30 4.17 -11.85
N SER A 120 5.49 4.57 -11.38
CA SER A 120 6.55 5.09 -12.25
C SER A 120 7.13 3.99 -13.15
N ARG A 121 7.15 4.26 -14.46
CA ARG A 121 7.74 3.36 -15.46
C ARG A 121 9.27 3.33 -15.34
N GLU A 122 9.88 4.42 -14.92
CA GLU A 122 11.31 4.54 -14.65
C GLU A 122 11.71 3.65 -13.47
N ASN A 123 10.93 3.68 -12.37
CA ASN A 123 11.19 2.85 -11.19
C ASN A 123 11.02 1.35 -11.49
N ILE A 124 10.06 0.97 -12.35
CA ILE A 124 9.95 -0.43 -12.81
C ILE A 124 11.20 -0.84 -13.55
N ASN A 125 11.69 0.00 -14.48
CA ASN A 125 12.89 -0.30 -15.26
C ASN A 125 14.13 -0.39 -14.36
N GLU A 126 14.24 0.49 -13.36
CA GLU A 126 15.33 0.46 -12.38
C GLU A 126 15.26 -0.81 -11.52
N ALA A 127 14.10 -1.18 -11.00
CA ALA A 127 13.89 -2.42 -10.25
C ALA A 127 14.26 -3.65 -11.07
N VAL A 128 13.85 -3.72 -12.33
CA VAL A 128 14.24 -4.80 -13.26
C VAL A 128 15.77 -4.85 -13.41
N ASN A 129 16.45 -3.71 -13.59
CA ASN A 129 17.91 -3.67 -13.75
C ASN A 129 18.63 -4.11 -12.48
N LEU A 130 18.16 -3.73 -11.28
CA LEU A 130 18.70 -4.22 -10.01
C LEU A 130 18.60 -5.75 -9.92
N ILE A 131 17.44 -6.31 -10.27
CA ILE A 131 17.20 -7.77 -10.23
C ILE A 131 18.08 -8.50 -11.26
N LEU A 132 18.26 -7.95 -12.46
CA LEU A 132 19.12 -8.55 -13.49
C LEU A 132 20.57 -8.72 -13.01
N GLY A 133 21.08 -7.78 -12.23
CA GLY A 133 22.45 -7.78 -11.72
C GLY A 133 22.65 -8.50 -10.40
N CYS A 134 21.58 -8.98 -9.76
CA CYS A 134 21.70 -9.55 -8.42
C CYS A 134 22.20 -10.99 -8.39
N ARG A 135 22.95 -11.32 -7.33
CA ARG A 135 23.36 -12.68 -7.01
C ARG A 135 22.26 -13.47 -6.31
N ARG A 136 21.58 -12.85 -5.34
CA ARG A 136 20.43 -13.41 -4.60
C ARG A 136 19.28 -12.43 -4.67
N LEU A 137 18.07 -12.98 -4.82
CA LEU A 137 16.82 -12.23 -4.81
C LEU A 137 15.96 -12.73 -3.66
N LEU A 138 15.71 -11.87 -2.68
CA LEU A 138 14.89 -12.21 -1.54
C LEU A 138 13.59 -11.40 -1.57
N PHE A 139 12.49 -12.05 -1.20
CA PHE A 139 11.18 -11.42 -1.06
C PHE A 139 10.78 -11.42 0.41
N PHE A 140 10.48 -10.25 0.96
CA PHE A 140 10.01 -10.09 2.34
C PHE A 140 8.58 -9.60 2.36
N GLY A 141 7.74 -10.26 3.15
CA GLY A 141 6.33 -9.88 3.35
C GLY A 141 5.75 -10.62 4.54
N VAL A 142 4.73 -10.05 5.19
CA VAL A 142 4.04 -10.66 6.34
C VAL A 142 2.54 -10.67 6.07
N GLY A 143 1.82 -11.68 6.55
CA GLY A 143 0.38 -11.80 6.34
C GLY A 143 0.01 -11.88 4.86
N GLY A 144 -0.92 -11.01 4.39
CA GLY A 144 -1.33 -10.92 2.99
C GLY A 144 -0.18 -10.61 2.04
N SER A 145 0.73 -9.71 2.42
CA SER A 145 1.94 -9.39 1.65
C SER A 145 2.94 -10.57 1.62
N GLY A 146 2.88 -11.49 2.59
CA GLY A 146 3.64 -12.74 2.56
C GLY A 146 3.22 -13.65 1.40
N CYS A 147 1.94 -13.68 1.05
CA CYS A 147 1.46 -14.41 -0.12
C CYS A 147 2.05 -13.86 -1.42
N VAL A 148 2.16 -12.54 -1.53
CA VAL A 148 2.79 -11.86 -2.68
C VAL A 148 4.29 -12.16 -2.75
N ALA A 149 4.97 -12.15 -1.61
CA ALA A 149 6.38 -12.53 -1.53
C ALA A 149 6.62 -13.97 -2.01
N MET A 150 5.76 -14.92 -1.59
CA MET A 150 5.83 -16.32 -2.05
C MET A 150 5.54 -16.47 -3.54
N ASP A 151 4.62 -15.70 -4.10
CA ASP A 151 4.39 -15.68 -5.55
C ASP A 151 5.62 -15.18 -6.31
N GLY A 152 6.30 -14.15 -5.81
CA GLY A 152 7.57 -13.67 -6.33
C GLY A 152 8.62 -14.78 -6.37
N GLN A 153 8.85 -15.48 -5.25
CA GLN A 153 9.74 -16.64 -5.21
C GLN A 153 9.39 -17.68 -6.28
N HIS A 154 8.11 -18.08 -6.34
CA HIS A 154 7.64 -19.10 -7.28
C HIS A 154 7.92 -18.70 -8.74
N LYS A 155 7.63 -17.46 -9.12
CA LYS A 155 7.85 -16.95 -10.48
C LYS A 155 9.34 -16.88 -10.85
N PHE A 156 10.14 -16.33 -9.96
CA PHE A 156 11.57 -16.14 -10.24
C PHE A 156 12.38 -17.45 -10.23
N LEU A 157 11.97 -18.46 -9.44
CA LEU A 157 12.54 -19.80 -9.53
C LEU A 157 12.37 -20.40 -10.93
N LYS A 158 11.23 -20.18 -11.60
CA LYS A 158 10.98 -20.71 -12.96
C LYS A 158 11.98 -20.20 -14.01
N ILE A 159 12.48 -18.99 -13.83
CA ILE A 159 13.44 -18.37 -14.77
C ILE A 159 14.89 -18.49 -14.32
N GLY A 160 15.14 -19.32 -13.28
CA GLY A 160 16.49 -19.70 -12.87
C GLY A 160 17.11 -18.85 -11.76
N TYR A 161 16.36 -17.96 -11.13
CA TYR A 161 16.84 -17.26 -9.94
C TYR A 161 16.71 -18.16 -8.71
N MET A 162 17.75 -18.19 -7.86
CA MET A 162 17.65 -18.76 -6.51
C MET A 162 16.93 -17.77 -5.60
N ALA A 163 15.63 -17.56 -5.89
CA ALA A 163 14.79 -16.64 -5.18
C ALA A 163 14.21 -17.29 -3.92
N MET A 164 14.15 -16.55 -2.81
CA MET A 164 13.62 -17.02 -1.54
C MET A 164 12.62 -15.99 -0.97
N ALA A 165 11.50 -16.48 -0.43
CA ALA A 165 10.54 -15.65 0.30
C ALA A 165 10.64 -15.93 1.81
N PHE A 166 10.60 -14.87 2.60
CA PHE A 166 10.60 -14.94 4.05
C PHE A 166 9.36 -14.20 4.58
N THR A 167 8.52 -14.94 5.29
CA THR A 167 7.25 -14.43 5.85
C THR A 167 7.27 -14.33 7.37
N ASP A 168 8.33 -14.84 8.00
CA ASP A 168 8.60 -14.74 9.42
C ASP A 168 9.64 -13.65 9.70
N SER A 169 9.40 -12.80 10.69
CA SER A 169 10.23 -11.61 10.99
C SER A 169 11.66 -11.98 11.44
N ASN A 170 11.83 -13.06 12.19
CA ASN A 170 13.15 -13.49 12.63
C ASN A 170 13.97 -14.02 11.46
N LEU A 171 13.33 -14.82 10.58
CA LEU A 171 13.98 -15.32 9.38
C LEU A 171 14.32 -14.18 8.40
N GLN A 172 13.48 -13.15 8.30
CA GLN A 172 13.78 -11.95 7.51
C GLN A 172 15.04 -11.24 8.05
N ALA A 173 15.12 -10.99 9.36
CA ALA A 173 16.26 -10.36 9.98
C ALA A 173 17.55 -11.19 9.81
N MET A 174 17.47 -12.50 10.03
CA MET A 174 18.61 -13.42 9.82
C MET A 174 19.06 -13.42 8.35
N ALA A 175 18.14 -13.54 7.41
CA ALA A 175 18.46 -13.53 5.98
C ALA A 175 19.06 -12.17 5.55
N ALA A 176 18.51 -11.06 6.04
CA ALA A 176 18.99 -9.71 5.76
C ALA A 176 20.42 -9.48 6.25
N SER A 177 20.79 -10.03 7.41
CA SER A 177 22.10 -9.82 8.06
C SER A 177 23.29 -10.42 7.28
N VAL A 178 23.06 -11.40 6.43
CA VAL A 178 24.11 -12.11 5.64
C VAL A 178 24.10 -11.69 4.17
N LEU A 179 23.40 -10.61 3.81
CA LEU A 179 23.38 -10.05 2.48
C LEU A 179 24.67 -9.26 2.20
N THR A 180 24.85 -8.89 0.94
CA THR A 180 25.96 -8.09 0.44
C THR A 180 25.47 -7.11 -0.62
N SER A 181 26.33 -6.24 -1.13
CA SER A 181 26.03 -5.30 -2.20
C SER A 181 25.62 -5.95 -3.54
N GLN A 182 25.81 -7.25 -3.68
CA GLN A 182 25.39 -8.02 -4.87
C GLN A 182 23.97 -8.61 -4.72
N ASP A 183 23.30 -8.37 -3.62
CA ASP A 183 22.01 -8.98 -3.32
C ASP A 183 20.90 -7.92 -3.38
N VAL A 184 19.69 -8.37 -3.72
CA VAL A 184 18.49 -7.52 -3.80
C VAL A 184 17.39 -8.09 -2.93
N ILE A 185 16.72 -7.23 -2.17
CA ILE A 185 15.46 -7.57 -1.51
C ILE A 185 14.29 -6.83 -2.17
N VAL A 186 13.16 -7.52 -2.29
CA VAL A 186 11.85 -6.96 -2.63
C VAL A 186 10.99 -7.05 -1.38
N ALA A 187 10.76 -5.93 -0.73
CA ALA A 187 9.94 -5.83 0.47
C ALA A 187 8.51 -5.43 0.11
N VAL A 188 7.55 -6.29 0.43
CA VAL A 188 6.12 -6.04 0.19
C VAL A 188 5.45 -5.65 1.50
N SER A 189 4.90 -4.45 1.55
CA SER A 189 4.19 -3.93 2.72
C SER A 189 3.16 -2.89 2.30
N HIS A 190 1.90 -3.26 2.26
CA HIS A 190 0.81 -2.36 1.87
C HIS A 190 0.82 -1.05 2.66
N SER A 191 0.85 -1.11 3.99
CA SER A 191 0.87 0.09 4.84
C SER A 191 2.21 0.84 4.80
N GLY A 192 3.29 0.19 4.36
CA GLY A 192 4.65 0.72 4.43
C GLY A 192 5.16 1.04 5.85
N ALA A 193 4.46 0.57 6.88
CA ALA A 193 4.73 0.86 8.29
C ALA A 193 4.93 -0.40 9.16
N SER A 194 5.00 -1.59 8.56
CA SER A 194 5.30 -2.83 9.28
C SER A 194 6.68 -2.76 9.92
N LYS A 195 6.74 -2.82 11.26
CA LYS A 195 8.00 -2.70 12.01
C LYS A 195 9.01 -3.79 11.63
N ASP A 196 8.53 -5.00 11.42
CA ASP A 196 9.37 -6.15 11.09
C ASP A 196 10.03 -5.96 9.70
N ILE A 197 9.24 -5.56 8.71
CA ILE A 197 9.74 -5.27 7.36
C ILE A 197 10.74 -4.11 7.38
N LEU A 198 10.43 -3.03 8.10
CA LEU A 198 11.31 -1.87 8.22
C LEU A 198 12.65 -2.22 8.90
N MET A 199 12.61 -3.07 9.92
CA MET A 199 13.82 -3.58 10.59
C MET A 199 14.65 -4.45 9.65
N ALA A 200 14.02 -5.39 8.95
CA ALA A 200 14.73 -6.26 8.00
C ALA A 200 15.35 -5.48 6.84
N MET A 201 14.65 -4.47 6.32
CA MET A 201 15.20 -3.56 5.28
C MET A 201 16.40 -2.77 5.80
N GLU A 202 16.34 -2.26 7.03
CA GLU A 202 17.46 -1.54 7.63
C GLU A 202 18.71 -2.42 7.77
N ILE A 203 18.53 -3.67 8.25
CA ILE A 203 19.62 -4.65 8.33
C ILE A 203 20.20 -4.94 6.94
N ALA A 204 19.35 -5.15 5.93
CA ALA A 204 19.78 -5.41 4.56
C ALA A 204 20.58 -4.22 3.96
N ARG A 205 20.14 -2.99 4.21
CA ARG A 205 20.85 -1.77 3.78
C ARG A 205 22.21 -1.65 4.46
N GLN A 206 22.30 -1.92 5.76
CA GLN A 206 23.58 -1.92 6.50
C GLN A 206 24.54 -3.00 5.98
N ALA A 207 24.01 -4.12 5.48
CA ALA A 207 24.77 -5.16 4.79
C ALA A 207 25.15 -4.78 3.34
N GLY A 208 24.66 -3.64 2.85
CA GLY A 208 24.95 -3.12 1.51
C GLY A 208 24.00 -3.58 0.41
N ALA A 209 23.01 -4.41 0.72
CA ALA A 209 22.05 -4.92 -0.26
C ALA A 209 21.15 -3.81 -0.83
N LYS A 210 20.71 -3.99 -2.09
CA LYS A 210 19.76 -3.11 -2.73
C LYS A 210 18.32 -3.46 -2.33
N THR A 211 17.48 -2.43 -2.21
CA THR A 211 16.14 -2.56 -1.65
C THR A 211 15.09 -2.02 -2.61
N ILE A 212 14.12 -2.86 -2.95
CA ILE A 212 12.93 -2.50 -3.72
C ILE A 212 11.74 -2.62 -2.77
N ALA A 213 10.91 -1.58 -2.66
CA ALA A 213 9.67 -1.61 -1.89
C ALA A 213 8.46 -1.64 -2.79
N ILE A 214 7.50 -2.52 -2.51
CA ILE A 214 6.14 -2.51 -3.07
C ILE A 214 5.21 -2.07 -1.94
N THR A 215 4.56 -0.91 -2.09
CA THR A 215 3.74 -0.29 -1.03
C THR A 215 2.63 0.58 -1.60
N ASN A 216 1.59 0.86 -0.80
CA ASN A 216 0.53 1.76 -1.23
C ASN A 216 1.04 3.20 -1.39
N TYR A 217 0.45 3.93 -2.35
CA TYR A 217 0.83 5.31 -2.65
C TYR A 217 0.63 6.23 -1.46
N GLY A 218 1.67 6.99 -1.12
CA GLY A 218 1.63 7.93 -0.01
C GLY A 218 2.95 7.99 0.76
N LYS A 219 2.98 8.81 1.79
CA LYS A 219 4.12 8.90 2.70
C LYS A 219 4.06 7.76 3.70
N SER A 220 5.07 6.93 3.68
CA SER A 220 5.23 5.84 4.66
C SER A 220 6.70 5.61 4.96
N PRO A 221 7.05 5.05 6.14
CA PRO A 221 8.45 4.84 6.54
C PRO A 221 9.26 3.96 5.57
N ILE A 222 8.62 3.03 4.85
CA ILE A 222 9.30 2.14 3.90
C ILE A 222 9.88 2.91 2.72
N VAL A 223 9.23 4.01 2.30
CA VAL A 223 9.65 4.84 1.16
C VAL A 223 11.02 5.47 1.41
N GLU A 224 11.31 5.86 2.66
CA GLU A 224 12.58 6.47 3.04
C GLU A 224 13.74 5.46 3.11
N LYS A 225 13.40 4.16 3.16
CA LYS A 225 14.38 3.07 3.31
C LYS A 225 14.65 2.30 2.02
N ALA A 226 13.88 2.54 0.97
CA ALA A 226 14.03 1.83 -0.29
C ALA A 226 14.90 2.59 -1.29
N ASP A 227 15.76 1.87 -2.02
CA ASP A 227 16.45 2.43 -3.19
C ASP A 227 15.44 2.68 -4.32
N VAL A 228 14.48 1.77 -4.52
CA VAL A 228 13.42 1.89 -5.53
C VAL A 228 12.06 1.62 -4.88
N VAL A 229 11.07 2.48 -5.16
CA VAL A 229 9.70 2.31 -4.67
C VAL A 229 8.75 2.08 -5.84
N LEU A 230 7.99 0.99 -5.76
CA LEU A 230 6.92 0.64 -6.68
C LEU A 230 5.59 0.83 -5.97
N TYR A 231 4.87 1.85 -6.35
CA TYR A 231 3.61 2.20 -5.71
C TYR A 231 2.44 1.39 -6.27
N THR A 232 1.60 0.89 -5.36
CA THR A 232 0.22 0.47 -5.64
C THR A 232 -0.75 1.56 -5.20
N SER A 233 -1.97 1.53 -5.70
CA SER A 233 -3.07 2.35 -5.20
C SER A 233 -4.30 1.48 -5.00
N SER A 234 -4.73 1.36 -3.77
CA SER A 234 -5.97 0.69 -3.41
C SER A 234 -6.67 1.45 -2.29
N ASN A 235 -7.99 1.48 -2.35
CA ASN A 235 -8.83 2.18 -1.36
C ASN A 235 -9.06 1.33 -0.09
N GLU A 236 -8.09 0.51 0.30
CA GLU A 236 -8.18 -0.25 1.54
C GLU A 236 -8.03 0.68 2.74
N THR A 237 -8.99 0.61 3.64
CA THR A 237 -8.93 1.28 4.94
C THR A 237 -8.26 0.37 5.96
N ALA A 238 -7.78 0.93 7.09
CA ALA A 238 -7.14 0.16 8.17
C ALA A 238 -8.03 -0.98 8.73
N PHE A 239 -9.33 -0.97 8.45
CA PHE A 239 -10.30 -1.98 8.85
C PHE A 239 -10.70 -2.94 7.71
N ASN A 240 -10.39 -2.59 6.46
CA ASN A 240 -10.53 -3.47 5.31
C ASN A 240 -9.19 -4.16 5.03
N SER A 241 -8.59 -4.69 6.10
CA SER A 241 -7.21 -5.20 6.14
C SER A 241 -7.04 -6.57 5.47
N ASP A 242 -8.08 -7.09 4.81
CA ASP A 242 -8.03 -8.43 4.21
C ASP A 242 -7.29 -8.44 2.86
N ALA A 243 -6.64 -7.33 2.51
CA ALA A 243 -5.74 -7.21 1.36
C ALA A 243 -6.37 -7.75 0.04
N LEU A 244 -7.66 -7.50 -0.18
CA LEU A 244 -8.37 -8.07 -1.34
C LEU A 244 -7.88 -7.43 -2.64
N SER A 245 -8.04 -6.12 -2.80
CA SER A 245 -7.67 -5.41 -4.02
C SER A 245 -6.20 -4.97 -4.03
N SER A 246 -5.60 -4.65 -2.86
CA SER A 246 -4.19 -4.32 -2.76
C SER A 246 -3.30 -5.47 -3.19
N ARG A 247 -3.63 -6.68 -2.75
CA ARG A 247 -2.87 -7.88 -3.13
C ARG A 247 -2.89 -8.14 -4.64
N ILE A 248 -4.01 -7.90 -5.33
CA ILE A 248 -4.11 -8.05 -6.79
C ILE A 248 -3.18 -7.04 -7.49
N ALA A 249 -3.13 -5.80 -7.01
CA ALA A 249 -2.22 -4.78 -7.52
C ALA A 249 -0.74 -5.14 -7.25
N GLU A 250 -0.41 -5.59 -6.04
CA GLU A 250 0.95 -6.04 -5.66
C GLU A 250 1.40 -7.24 -6.51
N LEU A 251 0.53 -8.24 -6.73
CA LEU A 251 0.80 -9.39 -7.62
C LEU A 251 1.06 -8.93 -9.06
N THR A 252 0.33 -7.93 -9.55
CA THR A 252 0.54 -7.37 -10.88
C THR A 252 1.93 -6.72 -11.00
N ILE A 253 2.42 -6.05 -9.95
CA ILE A 253 3.79 -5.53 -9.93
C ILE A 253 4.81 -6.67 -9.96
N ILE A 254 4.61 -7.75 -9.21
CA ILE A 254 5.47 -8.96 -9.29
C ILE A 254 5.48 -9.53 -10.70
N ASP A 255 4.32 -9.56 -11.39
CA ASP A 255 4.25 -9.99 -12.79
C ASP A 255 5.06 -9.10 -13.72
N MET A 256 4.98 -7.77 -13.55
CA MET A 256 5.76 -6.83 -14.34
C MET A 256 7.27 -7.03 -14.15
N LEU A 257 7.73 -7.22 -12.91
CA LEU A 257 9.14 -7.51 -12.62
C LEU A 257 9.57 -8.83 -13.23
N TYR A 258 8.77 -9.90 -13.05
CA TYR A 258 9.04 -11.21 -13.61
C TYR A 258 9.14 -11.19 -15.14
N ILE A 259 8.16 -10.61 -15.81
CA ILE A 259 8.13 -10.51 -17.28
C ILE A 259 9.25 -9.59 -17.76
N GLY A 260 9.49 -8.44 -17.09
CA GLY A 260 10.57 -7.53 -17.44
C GLY A 260 11.95 -8.18 -17.41
N VAL A 261 12.24 -8.93 -16.34
CA VAL A 261 13.50 -9.69 -16.22
C VAL A 261 13.56 -10.84 -17.24
N SER A 262 12.45 -11.58 -17.40
CA SER A 262 12.38 -12.69 -18.37
C SER A 262 12.64 -12.21 -19.80
N TYR A 263 12.07 -11.06 -20.17
CA TYR A 263 12.23 -10.47 -21.50
C TYR A 263 13.67 -10.02 -21.76
N LYS A 264 14.33 -9.43 -20.76
CA LYS A 264 15.75 -9.00 -20.86
C LYS A 264 16.73 -10.17 -20.93
N ARG A 265 16.36 -11.36 -20.42
CA ARG A 265 17.15 -12.60 -20.42
C ARG A 265 16.39 -13.71 -21.15
N TYR A 266 15.82 -13.40 -22.31
CA TYR A 266 14.83 -14.26 -22.98
C TYR A 266 15.29 -15.71 -23.14
N ASP A 267 16.42 -15.94 -23.77
CA ASP A 267 16.90 -17.30 -24.09
C ASP A 267 17.17 -18.13 -22.82
N GLU A 268 17.80 -17.52 -21.82
CA GLU A 268 18.10 -18.17 -20.55
C GLU A 268 16.83 -18.46 -19.75
N SER A 269 15.93 -17.47 -19.67
CA SER A 269 14.65 -17.62 -18.98
C SER A 269 13.80 -18.71 -19.63
N TYR A 270 13.73 -18.74 -20.97
CA TYR A 270 13.01 -19.75 -21.72
C TYR A 270 13.58 -21.16 -21.47
N ALA A 271 14.91 -21.32 -21.55
CA ALA A 271 15.58 -22.58 -21.27
C ALA A 271 15.28 -23.08 -19.85
N ASN A 272 15.29 -22.19 -18.85
CA ASN A 272 15.00 -22.54 -17.46
C ASN A 272 13.53 -22.89 -17.25
N ILE A 273 12.59 -22.20 -17.91
CA ILE A 273 11.16 -22.56 -17.90
C ILE A 273 10.95 -23.99 -18.45
N LEU A 274 11.64 -24.35 -19.53
CA LEU A 274 11.55 -25.72 -20.07
C LEU A 274 12.10 -26.77 -19.10
N LYS A 275 13.25 -26.49 -18.44
CA LYS A 275 13.82 -27.38 -17.42
C LYS A 275 12.88 -27.58 -16.23
N THR A 276 12.30 -26.50 -15.71
CA THR A 276 11.39 -26.58 -14.58
C THR A 276 10.10 -27.32 -14.93
N ARG A 277 9.54 -27.11 -16.14
CA ARG A 277 8.40 -27.89 -16.65
C ARG A 277 8.72 -29.39 -16.70
N LYS A 278 9.86 -29.73 -17.31
CA LYS A 278 10.28 -31.16 -17.41
C LYS A 278 10.46 -31.79 -16.04
N ALA A 279 10.99 -31.09 -15.05
CA ALA A 279 11.13 -31.58 -13.68
C ALA A 279 9.77 -31.88 -13.02
N LEU A 280 8.72 -31.11 -13.38
CA LEU A 280 7.37 -31.30 -12.86
C LEU A 280 6.56 -32.37 -13.63
N ASP A 281 6.94 -32.69 -14.85
CA ASP A 281 6.21 -33.69 -15.65
C ASP A 281 6.24 -35.10 -15.00
N SER A 282 7.31 -35.43 -14.27
CA SER A 282 7.42 -36.65 -13.50
C SER A 282 6.50 -36.70 -12.26
N THR A 283 5.90 -35.59 -11.87
CA THR A 283 4.97 -35.52 -10.72
C THR A 283 3.50 -35.55 -11.13
N LYS A 284 3.22 -35.59 -12.44
CA LYS A 284 1.87 -35.71 -12.98
C LYS A 284 1.60 -37.20 -13.29
N ILE A 285 0.49 -37.72 -12.75
CA ILE A 285 -0.05 -39.06 -13.04
C ILE A 285 -0.82 -39.01 -14.34
#